data_4e9e1571ef258bff333e261f2495f313
#
_entry.id   4e9e1571ef258bff333e261f2495f313
#
_cell.length_a   1.000
_cell.length_b   1.000
_cell.length_c   1.000
_cell.angle_alpha   90.00
_cell.angle_beta   90.00
_cell.angle_gamma   90.00
#
_symmetry.space_group_name_H-M   'P 1'
#
loop_
_entity.id
_entity.type
_entity.pdbx_description
1 polymer ?
#
loop_
_entity_poly.entity_id
_entity_poly.type
_entity_poly.pdbx_seq_one_letter_code
_entity_poly.pdbx_strand_id
1 'polypeptide(L)'
;MRQLLAGNYAVAEAVRLARVQFVAAYPITPQTPIYEKLSDMENEGRLAGVMMRTESEHSAMAACVSASLTGVRTFTATASQGLALMHEMLHFASGNRVPIVMCNVNRVLAVPWAFGSDQSDSLSQRDTGWLQFYCEDAQEALDTVIQAYRIAESSLLPVLVAIDGFFTSHFIEPVEIPAQEDVDAYLPPFRVPTRFDTDSPAYISNVVSPEQYMGYRQRSFDDMEGTRPIIREANEEYEKIMGRGYGVIEAVDTKGSELVLAASGAMTGTARVAVAALRARGVAAGLLKMKALRPFPRDEVREALKDVPKVAVIDRNISLGNGGIWCQELKSALYGMSRPPSVAGFIAGICGADVSPDMIEEMVLSTLSGKAPLDRPTWVRKG
;
A
#
# COMPACT_ATOMS: atom_id res chain seq x y z
N MET A 1 20.77 5.08 -11.27
CA MET A 1 21.91 5.51 -10.38
C MET A 1 21.66 5.01 -8.97
N ARG A 2 22.65 4.40 -8.27
CA ARG A 2 22.46 3.90 -6.90
C ARG A 2 22.80 5.00 -5.87
N GLN A 3 21.89 5.27 -4.94
CA GLN A 3 22.05 6.24 -3.86
C GLN A 3 21.60 5.65 -2.52
N LEU A 4 22.07 6.21 -1.42
CA LEU A 4 21.60 5.90 -0.07
C LEU A 4 20.47 6.88 0.26
N LEU A 5 19.22 6.37 0.35
CA LEU A 5 18.02 7.17 0.59
C LEU A 5 17.16 6.56 1.72
N ALA A 6 16.56 7.44 2.50
CA ALA A 6 15.43 7.06 3.34
C ALA A 6 14.18 6.88 2.47
N GLY A 7 13.23 6.04 2.91
CA GLY A 7 12.01 5.79 2.15
C GLY A 7 11.21 7.04 1.82
N ASN A 8 11.14 8.02 2.73
CA ASN A 8 10.53 9.32 2.44
C ASN A 8 11.18 10.04 1.24
N TYR A 9 12.50 9.99 1.13
CA TYR A 9 13.24 10.61 0.02
C TYR A 9 13.12 9.79 -1.27
N ALA A 10 13.02 8.47 -1.15
CA ALA A 10 12.73 7.58 -2.28
C ALA A 10 11.36 7.89 -2.89
N VAL A 11 10.33 8.11 -2.06
CA VAL A 11 8.99 8.56 -2.51
C VAL A 11 9.08 9.92 -3.19
N ALA A 12 9.80 10.90 -2.62
CA ALA A 12 9.95 12.22 -3.23
C ALA A 12 10.64 12.17 -4.61
N GLU A 13 11.69 11.33 -4.75
CA GLU A 13 12.33 11.10 -6.05
C GLU A 13 11.40 10.44 -7.07
N ALA A 14 10.56 9.49 -6.65
CA ALA A 14 9.54 8.88 -7.51
C ALA A 14 8.52 9.91 -8.02
N VAL A 15 8.05 10.81 -7.15
CA VAL A 15 7.14 11.92 -7.51
C VAL A 15 7.79 12.86 -8.53
N ARG A 16 9.06 13.21 -8.35
CA ARG A 16 9.82 14.01 -9.31
C ARG A 16 9.94 13.30 -10.67
N LEU A 17 10.33 12.02 -10.65
CA LEU A 17 10.50 11.20 -11.85
C LEU A 17 9.18 11.01 -12.61
N ALA A 18 8.06 10.86 -11.92
CA ALA A 18 6.73 10.76 -12.51
C ALA A 18 6.23 12.08 -13.11
N ARG A 19 7.02 13.18 -13.05
CA ARG A 19 6.66 14.49 -13.56
C ARG A 19 5.33 14.99 -13.00
N VAL A 20 5.16 14.89 -11.69
CA VAL A 20 3.98 15.37 -10.98
C VAL A 20 3.89 16.88 -11.11
N GLN A 21 2.70 17.39 -11.45
CA GLN A 21 2.46 18.79 -11.76
C GLN A 21 1.81 19.56 -10.60
N PHE A 22 1.20 18.84 -9.66
CA PHE A 22 0.56 19.47 -8.51
C PHE A 22 0.76 18.62 -7.25
N VAL A 23 1.29 19.21 -6.19
CA VAL A 23 1.46 18.60 -4.87
C VAL A 23 0.69 19.42 -3.85
N ALA A 24 -0.29 18.84 -3.16
CA ALA A 24 -0.92 19.47 -2.02
C ALA A 24 -0.30 18.93 -0.73
N ALA A 25 0.06 19.84 0.18
CA ALA A 25 0.87 19.53 1.34
C ALA A 25 0.30 20.08 2.64
N TYR A 26 0.16 19.21 3.64
CA TYR A 26 0.02 19.55 5.05
C TYR A 26 0.94 18.64 5.88
N PRO A 27 1.87 19.19 6.68
CA PRO A 27 2.90 18.38 7.35
C PRO A 27 2.35 17.60 8.54
N ILE A 28 2.67 16.31 8.60
CA ILE A 28 2.40 15.43 9.74
C ILE A 28 3.53 14.40 9.88
N THR A 29 4.02 14.17 11.13
CA THR A 29 5.01 13.13 11.43
C THR A 29 4.39 11.73 11.18
N PRO A 30 5.10 10.77 10.50
CA PRO A 30 6.50 10.83 10.03
C PRO A 30 6.66 11.13 8.53
N GLN A 31 5.62 11.65 7.83
CA GLN A 31 5.68 11.90 6.38
C GLN A 31 6.32 13.26 6.00
N THR A 32 6.44 14.22 6.92
CA THR A 32 6.93 15.58 6.63
C THR A 32 8.19 15.63 5.76
N PRO A 33 9.21 14.74 5.93
CA PRO A 33 10.40 14.77 5.07
C PRO A 33 10.14 14.55 3.58
N ILE A 34 9.00 13.95 3.18
CA ILE A 34 8.60 13.88 1.77
C ILE A 34 8.37 15.30 1.23
N TYR A 35 7.63 16.12 1.95
CA TYR A 35 7.32 17.49 1.54
C TYR A 35 8.53 18.43 1.61
N GLU A 36 9.38 18.26 2.63
CA GLU A 36 10.63 19.01 2.73
C GLU A 36 11.49 18.75 1.49
N LYS A 37 11.68 17.48 1.11
CA LYS A 37 12.44 17.10 -0.07
C LYS A 37 11.81 17.60 -1.37
N LEU A 38 10.49 17.53 -1.51
CA LEU A 38 9.78 18.06 -2.69
C LEU A 38 9.88 19.59 -2.76
N SER A 39 9.82 20.28 -1.62
CA SER A 39 10.01 21.74 -1.56
C SER A 39 11.43 22.16 -1.96
N ASP A 40 12.45 21.40 -1.54
CA ASP A 40 13.83 21.62 -2.01
C ASP A 40 13.92 21.45 -3.53
N MET A 41 13.30 20.39 -4.07
CA MET A 41 13.28 20.13 -5.51
C MET A 41 12.53 21.23 -6.29
N GLU A 42 11.43 21.77 -5.74
CA GLU A 42 10.71 22.91 -6.32
C GLU A 42 11.61 24.15 -6.37
N ASN A 43 12.27 24.50 -5.24
CA ASN A 43 13.18 25.65 -5.15
C ASN A 43 14.41 25.52 -6.08
N GLU A 44 14.88 24.30 -6.31
CA GLU A 44 15.98 23.97 -7.23
C GLU A 44 15.54 23.88 -8.70
N GLY A 45 14.24 24.03 -8.99
CA GLY A 45 13.69 23.89 -10.35
C GLY A 45 13.69 22.45 -10.89
N ARG A 46 13.79 21.45 -10.03
CA ARG A 46 13.79 20.03 -10.38
C ARG A 46 12.41 19.36 -10.33
N LEU A 47 11.44 19.98 -9.67
CA LEU A 47 10.04 19.52 -9.68
C LEU A 47 9.32 20.12 -10.89
N ALA A 48 8.62 19.28 -11.65
CA ALA A 48 7.87 19.72 -12.84
C ALA A 48 6.60 20.51 -12.52
N GLY A 49 6.17 20.51 -11.27
CA GLY A 49 4.91 21.08 -10.78
C GLY A 49 5.10 22.14 -9.71
N VAL A 50 3.99 22.50 -9.10
CA VAL A 50 3.90 23.45 -8.00
C VAL A 50 3.44 22.76 -6.73
N MET A 51 3.92 23.28 -5.57
CA MET A 51 3.47 22.83 -4.26
C MET A 51 2.48 23.82 -3.64
N MET A 52 1.30 23.34 -3.29
CA MET A 52 0.30 24.10 -2.56
C MET A 52 0.31 23.70 -1.08
N ARG A 53 0.60 24.64 -0.20
CA ARG A 53 0.45 24.44 1.24
C ARG A 53 -0.99 24.73 1.65
N THR A 54 -1.57 23.81 2.39
CA THR A 54 -2.97 23.88 2.85
C THR A 54 -3.02 24.02 4.37
N GLU A 55 -4.20 24.32 4.92
CA GLU A 55 -4.42 24.46 6.36
C GLU A 55 -4.81 23.14 7.03
N SER A 56 -5.09 22.09 6.24
CA SER A 56 -5.44 20.76 6.75
C SER A 56 -5.25 19.68 5.68
N GLU A 57 -5.20 18.42 6.12
CA GLU A 57 -5.16 17.26 5.21
C GLU A 57 -6.43 17.13 4.38
N HIS A 58 -7.60 17.46 4.95
CA HIS A 58 -8.87 17.49 4.22
C HIS A 58 -8.78 18.44 3.00
N SER A 59 -8.30 19.66 3.22
CA SER A 59 -8.12 20.64 2.14
C SER A 59 -7.04 20.23 1.15
N ALA A 60 -5.98 19.53 1.61
CA ALA A 60 -4.96 18.98 0.72
C ALA A 60 -5.57 17.97 -0.26
N MET A 61 -6.40 17.04 0.21
CA MET A 61 -7.05 16.08 -0.67
C MET A 61 -8.10 16.75 -1.56
N ALA A 62 -8.86 17.73 -1.06
CA ALA A 62 -9.80 18.51 -1.86
C ALA A 62 -9.10 19.24 -3.03
N ALA A 63 -7.93 19.82 -2.76
CA ALA A 63 -7.10 20.47 -3.78
C ALA A 63 -6.59 19.45 -4.81
N CYS A 64 -6.15 18.25 -4.39
CA CYS A 64 -5.75 17.17 -5.29
C CYS A 64 -6.90 16.72 -6.19
N VAL A 65 -8.11 16.54 -5.64
CA VAL A 65 -9.30 16.18 -6.43
C VAL A 65 -9.56 17.23 -7.50
N SER A 66 -9.57 18.50 -7.12
CA SER A 66 -9.83 19.62 -8.04
C SER A 66 -8.75 19.74 -9.13
N ALA A 67 -7.47 19.63 -8.75
CA ALA A 67 -6.36 19.68 -9.70
C ALA A 67 -6.38 18.49 -10.66
N SER A 68 -6.63 17.27 -10.16
CA SER A 68 -6.69 16.07 -11.01
C SER A 68 -7.78 16.14 -12.06
N LEU A 69 -8.92 16.77 -11.77
CA LEU A 69 -10.00 17.00 -12.74
C LEU A 69 -9.58 17.92 -13.89
N THR A 70 -8.55 18.74 -13.74
CA THR A 70 -7.98 19.55 -14.84
C THR A 70 -7.02 18.76 -15.72
N GLY A 71 -6.75 17.49 -15.40
CA GLY A 71 -5.92 16.58 -16.18
C GLY A 71 -4.44 16.61 -15.86
N VAL A 72 -4.05 17.14 -14.66
CA VAL A 72 -2.66 17.13 -14.20
C VAL A 72 -2.40 15.97 -13.22
N ARG A 73 -1.18 15.44 -13.24
CA ARG A 73 -0.73 14.47 -12.22
C ARG A 73 -0.64 15.13 -10.86
N THR A 74 -1.31 14.55 -9.88
CA THR A 74 -1.36 15.07 -8.52
C THR A 74 -0.73 14.11 -7.52
N PHE A 75 -0.17 14.66 -6.45
CA PHE A 75 0.38 13.92 -5.32
C PHE A 75 0.01 14.58 -3.99
N THR A 76 -0.21 13.75 -3.00
CA THR A 76 -0.23 14.15 -1.59
C THR A 76 0.36 13.04 -0.73
N ALA A 77 0.76 13.38 0.49
CA ALA A 77 1.22 12.40 1.47
C ALA A 77 0.65 12.72 2.84
N THR A 78 0.44 11.70 3.66
CA THR A 78 -0.12 11.89 5.01
C THR A 78 0.25 10.72 5.93
N ALA A 79 -0.29 10.73 7.15
CA ALA A 79 -0.14 9.70 8.17
C ALA A 79 -1.28 9.78 9.19
N SER A 80 -1.66 8.67 9.83
CA SER A 80 -2.43 8.66 11.06
C SER A 80 -3.73 9.49 11.02
N GLN A 81 -3.87 10.46 11.95
CA GLN A 81 -5.03 11.36 12.03
C GLN A 81 -5.23 12.18 10.76
N GLY A 82 -4.15 12.54 10.06
CA GLY A 82 -4.25 13.25 8.79
C GLY A 82 -4.99 12.43 7.74
N LEU A 83 -4.67 11.13 7.63
CA LEU A 83 -5.41 10.21 6.76
C LEU A 83 -6.87 10.05 7.21
N ALA A 84 -7.11 9.95 8.51
CA ALA A 84 -8.47 9.88 9.05
C ALA A 84 -9.27 11.16 8.74
N LEU A 85 -8.64 12.33 8.79
CA LEU A 85 -9.28 13.61 8.42
C LEU A 85 -9.56 13.70 6.91
N MET A 86 -8.78 13.03 6.07
CA MET A 86 -9.04 12.95 4.62
C MET A 86 -10.19 12.00 4.25
N HIS A 87 -10.71 11.19 5.16
CA HIS A 87 -11.61 10.05 4.86
C HIS A 87 -12.78 10.41 3.93
N GLU A 88 -13.48 11.51 4.19
CA GLU A 88 -14.56 12.00 3.32
C GLU A 88 -14.07 12.22 1.88
N MET A 89 -12.95 12.92 1.75
CA MET A 89 -12.39 13.28 0.45
C MET A 89 -11.82 12.09 -0.32
N LEU A 90 -11.46 10.99 0.36
CA LEU A 90 -11.08 9.74 -0.31
C LEU A 90 -12.27 9.15 -1.08
N HIS A 91 -13.47 9.20 -0.52
CA HIS A 91 -14.69 8.78 -1.22
C HIS A 91 -15.00 9.70 -2.41
N PHE A 92 -14.78 11.02 -2.27
CA PHE A 92 -14.92 11.95 -3.39
C PHE A 92 -13.94 11.64 -4.53
N ALA A 93 -12.68 11.35 -4.20
CA ALA A 93 -11.66 11.01 -5.20
C ALA A 93 -12.03 9.76 -5.99
N SER A 94 -12.35 8.66 -5.32
CA SER A 94 -12.72 7.39 -5.97
C SER A 94 -14.04 7.49 -6.72
N GLY A 95 -15.04 8.15 -6.15
CA GLY A 95 -16.36 8.34 -6.74
C GLY A 95 -16.32 9.21 -8.01
N ASN A 96 -15.43 10.20 -8.07
CA ASN A 96 -15.23 11.05 -9.24
C ASN A 96 -14.18 10.50 -10.23
N ARG A 97 -13.62 9.32 -9.95
CA ARG A 97 -12.71 8.62 -10.87
C ARG A 97 -11.46 9.44 -11.20
N VAL A 98 -10.86 10.08 -10.20
CA VAL A 98 -9.65 10.89 -10.38
C VAL A 98 -8.38 10.08 -10.03
N PRO A 99 -7.38 10.03 -10.93
CA PRO A 99 -6.17 9.21 -10.77
C PRO A 99 -5.14 9.90 -9.87
N ILE A 100 -5.46 10.06 -8.60
CA ILE A 100 -4.57 10.64 -7.59
C ILE A 100 -3.64 9.54 -7.05
N VAL A 101 -2.37 9.85 -6.86
CA VAL A 101 -1.43 9.01 -6.10
C VAL A 101 -1.17 9.66 -4.75
N MET A 102 -1.33 8.87 -3.68
CA MET A 102 -1.05 9.29 -2.30
C MET A 102 -0.07 8.33 -1.64
N CYS A 103 0.91 8.86 -0.93
CA CYS A 103 1.73 8.06 -0.01
C CYS A 103 1.22 8.21 1.42
N ASN A 104 0.87 7.10 2.07
CA ASN A 104 0.61 7.08 3.51
C ASN A 104 1.81 6.50 4.25
N VAL A 105 2.40 7.31 5.12
CA VAL A 105 3.48 6.86 6.00
C VAL A 105 2.86 6.39 7.30
N ASN A 106 2.61 5.09 7.39
CA ASN A 106 1.82 4.45 8.44
C ASN A 106 2.25 4.85 9.86
N ARG A 107 1.29 5.30 10.66
CA ARG A 107 1.42 5.62 12.08
C ARG A 107 0.12 5.29 12.80
N VAL A 108 0.22 4.83 14.07
CA VAL A 108 -0.94 4.55 14.92
C VAL A 108 -1.94 5.71 14.96
N LEU A 109 -3.21 5.37 15.13
CA LEU A 109 -4.27 6.34 15.37
C LEU A 109 -4.37 6.66 16.88
N ALA A 110 -4.54 7.92 17.25
CA ALA A 110 -4.87 8.33 18.60
C ALA A 110 -6.34 7.94 18.90
N VAL A 111 -6.76 7.70 20.12
CA VAL A 111 -6.13 7.74 21.42
C VAL A 111 -5.80 6.31 21.84
N PRO A 112 -4.74 6.03 22.60
CA PRO A 112 -3.74 6.93 23.17
C PRO A 112 -2.77 7.49 22.12
N TRP A 113 -2.11 8.64 22.44
CA TRP A 113 -1.15 9.27 21.55
C TRP A 113 0.18 8.50 21.50
N ALA A 114 0.62 8.20 20.31
CA ALA A 114 1.94 7.65 20.05
C ALA A 114 2.39 8.00 18.62
N PHE A 115 3.69 7.87 18.34
CA PHE A 115 4.26 8.15 17.02
C PHE A 115 4.70 6.88 16.29
N GLY A 116 4.70 5.73 16.96
CA GLY A 116 5.15 4.48 16.39
C GLY A 116 4.28 4.02 15.21
N SER A 117 4.88 3.21 14.35
CA SER A 117 4.21 2.69 13.17
C SER A 117 3.30 1.51 13.49
N ASP A 118 2.13 1.51 12.92
CA ASP A 118 1.33 0.33 12.58
C ASP A 118 0.47 0.65 11.36
N GLN A 119 -0.25 -0.32 10.84
CA GLN A 119 -1.02 -0.15 9.61
C GLN A 119 -2.49 0.22 9.83
N SER A 120 -2.87 0.59 11.06
CA SER A 120 -4.27 0.87 11.42
C SER A 120 -4.87 2.04 10.65
N ASP A 121 -4.08 3.07 10.36
CA ASP A 121 -4.51 4.25 9.62
C ASP A 121 -4.88 3.92 8.16
N SER A 122 -4.00 3.29 7.41
CA SER A 122 -4.24 2.93 6.02
C SER A 122 -5.27 1.80 5.86
N LEU A 123 -5.24 0.79 6.73
CA LEU A 123 -6.20 -0.31 6.70
C LEU A 123 -7.63 0.14 7.04
N SER A 124 -7.81 1.21 7.81
CA SER A 124 -9.12 1.80 8.06
C SER A 124 -9.74 2.45 6.81
N GLN A 125 -8.95 2.70 5.77
CA GLN A 125 -9.40 3.29 4.49
C GLN A 125 -9.69 2.25 3.40
N ARG A 126 -9.64 0.95 3.70
CA ARG A 126 -9.79 -0.14 2.70
C ARG A 126 -11.11 -0.12 1.92
N ASP A 127 -12.14 0.55 2.45
CA ASP A 127 -13.49 0.58 1.86
C ASP A 127 -13.80 1.91 1.13
N THR A 128 -12.78 2.79 0.95
CA THR A 128 -12.95 4.10 0.31
C THR A 128 -12.89 4.07 -1.23
N GLY A 129 -12.64 2.90 -1.82
CA GLY A 129 -12.56 2.74 -3.28
C GLY A 129 -11.19 3.09 -3.88
N TRP A 130 -10.16 3.19 -3.05
CA TRP A 130 -8.77 3.35 -3.47
C TRP A 130 -8.09 2.00 -3.69
N LEU A 131 -7.23 1.91 -4.69
CA LEU A 131 -6.26 0.83 -4.80
C LEU A 131 -5.23 1.01 -3.67
N GLN A 132 -4.81 -0.09 -3.01
CA GLN A 132 -3.91 0.01 -1.85
C GLN A 132 -2.76 -0.99 -1.95
N PHE A 133 -1.53 -0.47 -1.89
CA PHE A 133 -0.30 -1.25 -1.93
C PHE A 133 0.59 -0.94 -0.73
N TYR A 134 1.21 -1.97 -0.16
CA TYR A 134 2.09 -1.92 1.01
C TYR A 134 3.52 -2.30 0.61
N CYS A 135 4.47 -1.41 0.83
CA CYS A 135 5.86 -1.59 0.43
C CYS A 135 6.73 -2.12 1.58
N GLU A 136 7.65 -3.01 1.24
CA GLU A 136 8.57 -3.62 2.19
C GLU A 136 9.73 -2.67 2.55
N ASP A 137 10.32 -2.01 1.56
CA ASP A 137 11.55 -1.22 1.67
C ASP A 137 11.49 0.07 0.84
N ALA A 138 12.55 0.86 0.88
CA ALA A 138 12.65 2.14 0.17
C ALA A 138 12.70 1.98 -1.35
N GLN A 139 13.30 0.88 -1.87
CA GLN A 139 13.30 0.61 -3.31
C GLN A 139 11.90 0.31 -3.82
N GLU A 140 11.19 -0.58 -3.13
CA GLU A 140 9.81 -0.89 -3.50
C GLU A 140 8.89 0.33 -3.39
N ALA A 141 9.13 1.22 -2.42
CA ALA A 141 8.38 2.47 -2.27
C ALA A 141 8.55 3.39 -3.49
N LEU A 142 9.79 3.60 -3.95
CA LEU A 142 10.09 4.37 -5.15
C LEU A 142 9.39 3.78 -6.37
N ASP A 143 9.61 2.49 -6.60
CA ASP A 143 9.11 1.80 -7.77
C ASP A 143 7.58 1.72 -7.79
N THR A 144 6.96 1.47 -6.62
CA THR A 144 5.50 1.40 -6.50
C THR A 144 4.83 2.75 -6.71
N VAL A 145 5.43 3.87 -6.27
CA VAL A 145 4.87 5.21 -6.55
C VAL A 145 4.89 5.51 -8.04
N ILE A 146 5.95 5.15 -8.78
CA ILE A 146 5.98 5.29 -10.24
C ILE A 146 4.90 4.42 -10.89
N GLN A 147 4.80 3.15 -10.50
CA GLN A 147 3.79 2.22 -11.02
C GLN A 147 2.36 2.68 -10.67
N ALA A 148 2.17 3.30 -9.50
CA ALA A 148 0.87 3.80 -9.06
C ALA A 148 0.28 4.83 -10.05
N TYR A 149 1.10 5.68 -10.66
CA TYR A 149 0.63 6.60 -11.71
C TYR A 149 0.15 5.84 -12.94
N ARG A 150 0.91 4.86 -13.43
CA ARG A 150 0.50 4.02 -14.56
C ARG A 150 -0.83 3.33 -14.30
N ILE A 151 -0.97 2.74 -13.12
CA ILE A 151 -2.18 2.02 -12.70
C ILE A 151 -3.36 3.00 -12.54
N ALA A 152 -3.16 4.11 -11.84
CA ALA A 152 -4.21 5.11 -11.60
C ALA A 152 -4.73 5.72 -12.90
N GLU A 153 -3.84 6.10 -13.81
CA GLU A 153 -4.17 6.71 -15.10
C GLU A 153 -4.89 5.74 -16.05
N SER A 154 -4.52 4.45 -16.01
CA SER A 154 -5.16 3.42 -16.83
C SER A 154 -6.53 2.98 -16.30
N SER A 155 -6.72 3.00 -14.98
CA SER A 155 -7.97 2.56 -14.31
C SER A 155 -8.93 3.71 -14.01
N LEU A 156 -8.44 4.95 -13.98
CA LEU A 156 -9.12 6.12 -13.44
C LEU A 156 -9.58 5.88 -11.98
N LEU A 157 -8.74 5.21 -11.19
CA LEU A 157 -8.92 5.01 -9.76
C LEU A 157 -7.72 5.56 -8.98
N PRO A 158 -7.95 6.20 -7.84
CA PRO A 158 -6.86 6.69 -7.02
C PRO A 158 -6.09 5.54 -6.36
N VAL A 159 -4.80 5.76 -6.11
CA VAL A 159 -3.89 4.76 -5.52
C VAL A 159 -3.26 5.29 -4.24
N LEU A 160 -3.34 4.50 -3.18
CA LEU A 160 -2.64 4.69 -1.92
C LEU A 160 -1.44 3.74 -1.88
N VAL A 161 -0.25 4.30 -1.73
CA VAL A 161 0.99 3.57 -1.46
C VAL A 161 1.34 3.74 0.02
N ALA A 162 1.38 2.64 0.75
CA ALA A 162 1.66 2.63 2.19
C ALA A 162 3.11 2.19 2.45
N ILE A 163 3.82 2.96 3.27
CA ILE A 163 5.14 2.63 3.80
C ILE A 163 5.11 2.69 5.33
N ASP A 164 5.88 1.85 5.99
CA ASP A 164 5.92 1.82 7.45
C ASP A 164 6.72 3.00 8.03
N GLY A 165 6.06 3.82 8.86
CA GLY A 165 6.68 4.96 9.53
C GLY A 165 7.88 4.53 10.39
N PHE A 166 8.94 5.32 10.35
CA PHE A 166 10.25 5.10 10.97
C PHE A 166 11.02 3.88 10.43
N PHE A 167 10.40 2.74 10.17
CA PHE A 167 11.07 1.53 9.63
C PHE A 167 11.49 1.70 8.17
N THR A 168 10.53 1.91 7.26
CA THR A 168 10.87 2.18 5.86
C THR A 168 11.13 3.67 5.64
N SER A 169 10.34 4.55 6.27
CA SER A 169 10.34 5.97 5.95
C SER A 169 11.63 6.71 6.32
N HIS A 170 12.37 6.25 7.36
CA HIS A 170 13.55 6.94 7.91
C HIS A 170 14.85 6.14 7.84
N PHE A 171 14.80 4.81 7.71
CA PHE A 171 16.01 4.04 7.51
C PHE A 171 16.61 4.31 6.13
N ILE A 172 17.94 4.45 6.10
CA ILE A 172 18.71 4.72 4.89
C ILE A 172 19.10 3.39 4.26
N GLU A 173 18.65 3.19 3.03
CA GLU A 173 18.89 1.98 2.26
C GLU A 173 19.49 2.32 0.89
N PRO A 174 20.20 1.38 0.24
CA PRO A 174 20.63 1.57 -1.13
C PRO A 174 19.46 1.48 -2.09
N VAL A 175 19.16 2.59 -2.78
CA VAL A 175 18.06 2.70 -3.76
C VAL A 175 18.63 2.95 -5.15
N GLU A 176 18.18 2.19 -6.13
CA GLU A 176 18.48 2.37 -7.54
C GLU A 176 17.45 3.30 -8.17
N ILE A 177 17.86 4.55 -8.39
CA ILE A 177 17.02 5.56 -9.04
C ILE A 177 17.11 5.34 -10.55
N PRO A 178 15.96 5.10 -11.24
CA PRO A 178 15.94 4.93 -12.70
C PRO A 178 16.32 6.22 -13.42
N ALA A 179 16.73 6.10 -14.69
CA ALA A 179 16.92 7.27 -15.53
C ALA A 179 15.56 7.93 -15.86
N GLN A 180 15.56 9.24 -16.07
CA GLN A 180 14.32 9.96 -16.38
C GLN A 180 13.70 9.45 -17.68
N GLU A 181 14.53 9.11 -18.65
CA GLU A 181 14.11 8.62 -19.98
C GLU A 181 13.37 7.29 -19.87
N ASP A 182 13.80 6.39 -18.96
CA ASP A 182 13.14 5.12 -18.70
C ASP A 182 11.76 5.33 -18.06
N VAL A 183 11.67 6.28 -17.12
CA VAL A 183 10.39 6.61 -16.48
C VAL A 183 9.45 7.32 -17.48
N ASP A 184 9.96 8.20 -18.34
CA ASP A 184 9.17 8.85 -19.38
C ASP A 184 8.64 7.84 -20.42
N ALA A 185 9.41 6.79 -20.72
CA ALA A 185 8.96 5.69 -21.58
C ALA A 185 7.85 4.87 -20.93
N TYR A 186 7.96 4.63 -19.63
CA TYR A 186 6.94 3.90 -18.86
C TYR A 186 5.69 4.74 -18.56
N LEU A 187 5.85 6.04 -18.30
CA LEU A 187 4.78 7.00 -17.98
C LEU A 187 4.67 8.09 -19.05
N PRO A 188 4.03 7.80 -20.20
CA PRO A 188 3.79 8.83 -21.22
C PRO A 188 2.91 9.96 -20.65
N PRO A 189 2.85 11.13 -21.31
CA PRO A 189 1.99 12.23 -20.87
C PRO A 189 0.54 11.80 -20.71
N PHE A 190 0.00 12.00 -19.51
CA PHE A 190 -1.38 11.63 -19.19
C PHE A 190 -2.39 12.54 -19.90
N ARG A 191 -3.44 11.93 -20.45
CA ARG A 191 -4.59 12.61 -21.03
C ARG A 191 -5.87 12.08 -20.39
N VAL A 192 -6.49 12.91 -19.57
CA VAL A 192 -7.76 12.55 -18.93
C VAL A 192 -8.89 12.52 -19.99
N PRO A 193 -9.79 11.52 -19.95
CA PRO A 193 -10.90 11.42 -20.91
C PRO A 193 -11.88 12.60 -20.84
N THR A 194 -12.16 13.09 -19.63
CA THR A 194 -13.03 14.26 -19.40
C THR A 194 -12.27 15.23 -18.52
N ARG A 195 -11.96 16.40 -19.07
CA ARG A 195 -11.21 17.44 -18.38
C ARG A 195 -12.14 18.60 -18.00
N PHE A 196 -11.97 19.17 -16.81
CA PHE A 196 -12.55 20.45 -16.49
C PHE A 196 -11.82 21.54 -17.27
N ASP A 197 -12.59 22.23 -18.10
CA ASP A 197 -12.10 23.31 -18.95
C ASP A 197 -13.11 24.44 -18.96
N THR A 198 -12.63 25.67 -19.11
CA THR A 198 -13.48 26.86 -19.26
C THR A 198 -14.35 26.82 -20.52
N ASP A 199 -13.83 26.16 -21.57
CA ASP A 199 -14.51 26.05 -22.87
C ASP A 199 -15.50 24.88 -22.93
N SER A 200 -15.40 23.91 -22.00
CA SER A 200 -16.27 22.74 -21.91
C SER A 200 -16.63 22.43 -20.45
N PRO A 201 -17.55 23.20 -19.86
CA PRO A 201 -17.93 23.01 -18.45
C PRO A 201 -18.60 21.66 -18.24
N ALA A 202 -18.24 20.98 -17.15
CA ALA A 202 -18.80 19.70 -16.77
C ALA A 202 -19.30 19.74 -15.31
N TYR A 203 -20.25 18.86 -15.00
CA TYR A 203 -20.76 18.67 -13.65
C TYR A 203 -20.27 17.32 -13.10
N ILE A 204 -19.88 17.32 -11.84
CA ILE A 204 -19.50 16.09 -11.08
C ILE A 204 -20.27 16.03 -9.77
N SER A 205 -20.24 14.87 -9.13
CA SER A 205 -20.83 14.65 -7.79
C SER A 205 -22.33 14.97 -7.72
N ASN A 206 -23.09 14.59 -8.76
CA ASN A 206 -24.52 14.83 -8.83
C ASN A 206 -25.27 14.01 -7.78
N VAL A 207 -26.39 14.56 -7.28
CA VAL A 207 -27.37 13.82 -6.48
C VAL A 207 -28.10 12.82 -7.39
N VAL A 208 -28.22 11.58 -6.94
CA VAL A 208 -28.82 10.46 -7.70
C VAL A 208 -29.91 9.76 -6.90
N SER A 209 -30.78 9.01 -7.58
CA SER A 209 -31.78 8.16 -6.91
C SER A 209 -31.13 6.95 -6.23
N PRO A 210 -31.83 6.27 -5.28
CA PRO A 210 -31.33 5.03 -4.67
C PRO A 210 -30.95 3.94 -5.67
N GLU A 211 -31.74 3.76 -6.73
CA GLU A 211 -31.50 2.77 -7.78
C GLU A 211 -30.23 3.11 -8.58
N GLN A 212 -30.08 4.39 -8.93
CA GLN A 212 -28.85 4.89 -9.58
C GLN A 212 -27.63 4.70 -8.68
N TYR A 213 -27.76 4.99 -7.36
CA TYR A 213 -26.66 4.82 -6.40
C TYR A 213 -26.19 3.37 -6.32
N MET A 214 -27.12 2.41 -6.23
CA MET A 214 -26.78 0.99 -6.25
C MET A 214 -26.03 0.60 -7.53
N GLY A 215 -26.48 1.08 -8.69
CA GLY A 215 -25.80 0.86 -9.96
C GLY A 215 -24.37 1.47 -10.01
N TYR A 216 -24.16 2.65 -9.40
CA TYR A 216 -22.82 3.23 -9.25
C TYR A 216 -21.91 2.38 -8.36
N ARG A 217 -22.42 1.89 -7.23
CA ARG A 217 -21.63 1.04 -6.30
C ARG A 217 -21.25 -0.30 -6.95
N GLN A 218 -22.18 -0.90 -7.70
CA GLN A 218 -21.88 -2.13 -8.45
C GLN A 218 -20.78 -1.88 -9.49
N ARG A 219 -20.90 -0.83 -10.31
CA ARG A 219 -19.82 -0.47 -11.27
C ARG A 219 -18.49 -0.19 -10.58
N SER A 220 -18.50 0.50 -9.43
CA SER A 220 -17.26 0.74 -8.67
C SER A 220 -16.61 -0.56 -8.21
N PHE A 221 -17.40 -1.56 -7.82
CA PHE A 221 -16.91 -2.90 -7.48
C PHE A 221 -16.32 -3.62 -8.70
N ASP A 222 -17.06 -3.63 -9.81
CA ASP A 222 -16.64 -4.28 -11.05
C ASP A 222 -15.37 -3.62 -11.62
N ASP A 223 -15.28 -2.30 -11.56
CA ASP A 223 -14.10 -1.54 -11.99
C ASP A 223 -12.89 -1.83 -11.10
N MET A 224 -13.06 -1.96 -9.77
CA MET A 224 -11.99 -2.35 -8.86
C MET A 224 -11.47 -3.75 -9.20
N GLU A 225 -12.34 -4.74 -9.41
CA GLU A 225 -11.94 -6.08 -9.86
C GLU A 225 -11.29 -6.04 -11.25
N GLY A 226 -11.77 -5.18 -12.15
CA GLY A 226 -11.21 -4.95 -13.49
C GLY A 226 -9.81 -4.35 -13.50
N THR A 227 -9.30 -3.86 -12.36
CA THR A 227 -7.92 -3.35 -12.27
C THR A 227 -6.84 -4.46 -12.21
N ARG A 228 -7.19 -5.70 -11.91
CA ARG A 228 -6.22 -6.81 -11.78
C ARG A 228 -5.33 -6.99 -13.02
N PRO A 229 -5.87 -7.08 -14.26
CA PRO A 229 -5.03 -7.13 -15.46
C PRO A 229 -4.19 -5.86 -15.63
N ILE A 230 -4.73 -4.67 -15.33
CA ILE A 230 -4.01 -3.39 -15.44
C ILE A 230 -2.79 -3.39 -14.49
N ILE A 231 -2.96 -3.85 -13.26
CA ILE A 231 -1.86 -3.95 -12.29
C ILE A 231 -0.78 -4.93 -12.76
N ARG A 232 -1.19 -6.08 -13.30
CA ARG A 232 -0.26 -7.08 -13.83
C ARG A 232 0.53 -6.53 -15.02
N GLU A 233 -0.15 -5.95 -16.01
CA GLU A 233 0.48 -5.35 -17.18
C GLU A 233 1.43 -4.22 -16.79
N ALA A 234 1.04 -3.35 -15.86
CA ALA A 234 1.89 -2.29 -15.35
C ALA A 234 3.17 -2.84 -14.68
N ASN A 235 3.06 -3.92 -13.90
CA ASN A 235 4.21 -4.60 -13.30
C ASN A 235 5.14 -5.23 -14.36
N GLU A 236 4.59 -5.96 -15.33
CA GLU A 236 5.34 -6.61 -16.39
C GLU A 236 6.09 -5.59 -17.28
N GLU A 237 5.42 -4.48 -17.63
CA GLU A 237 6.03 -3.39 -18.38
C GLU A 237 7.16 -2.71 -17.56
N TYR A 238 6.92 -2.48 -16.27
CA TYR A 238 7.92 -1.92 -15.36
C TYR A 238 9.15 -2.82 -15.26
N GLU A 239 8.94 -4.12 -15.03
CA GLU A 239 10.01 -5.10 -14.95
C GLU A 239 10.84 -5.16 -16.24
N LYS A 240 10.18 -5.10 -17.40
CA LYS A 240 10.84 -5.11 -18.70
C LYS A 240 11.76 -3.89 -18.91
N ILE A 241 11.36 -2.71 -18.41
CA ILE A 241 12.13 -1.47 -18.59
C ILE A 241 13.18 -1.31 -17.48
N MET A 242 12.81 -1.57 -16.22
CA MET A 242 13.63 -1.29 -15.04
C MET A 242 14.48 -2.49 -14.57
N GLY A 243 14.24 -3.70 -15.13
CA GLY A 243 14.93 -4.93 -14.73
C GLY A 243 14.51 -5.48 -13.36
N ARG A 244 13.44 -4.96 -12.76
CA ARG A 244 12.85 -5.41 -11.49
C ARG A 244 11.34 -5.20 -11.48
N GLY A 245 10.61 -6.14 -10.93
CA GLY A 245 9.15 -6.13 -10.88
C GLY A 245 8.63 -6.58 -9.52
N TYR A 246 7.38 -6.25 -9.25
CA TYR A 246 6.69 -6.56 -8.00
C TYR A 246 5.29 -7.07 -8.31
N GLY A 247 4.98 -8.28 -7.86
CA GLY A 247 3.61 -8.81 -7.94
C GLY A 247 2.68 -8.17 -6.91
N VAL A 248 1.41 -8.51 -6.97
CA VAL A 248 0.42 -8.18 -5.93
C VAL A 248 0.65 -8.97 -4.63
N ILE A 249 1.32 -10.11 -4.74
CA ILE A 249 1.92 -10.92 -3.69
C ILE A 249 3.30 -11.42 -4.14
N GLU A 250 4.11 -11.87 -3.20
CA GLU A 250 5.32 -12.64 -3.48
C GLU A 250 5.28 -13.94 -2.67
N ALA A 251 5.41 -15.07 -3.34
CA ALA A 251 5.40 -16.40 -2.73
C ALA A 251 6.82 -16.99 -2.77
N VAL A 252 7.44 -17.11 -1.60
CA VAL A 252 8.80 -17.63 -1.45
C VAL A 252 8.73 -19.00 -0.77
N ASP A 253 9.26 -20.01 -1.43
CA ASP A 253 9.34 -21.39 -0.90
C ASP A 253 8.00 -21.95 -0.38
N THR A 254 6.86 -21.55 -0.97
CA THR A 254 5.54 -22.01 -0.52
C THR A 254 5.23 -23.45 -0.92
N LYS A 255 5.76 -23.91 -2.06
CA LYS A 255 5.54 -25.29 -2.53
C LYS A 255 6.24 -26.29 -1.62
N GLY A 256 5.47 -27.26 -1.12
CA GLY A 256 5.96 -28.30 -0.22
C GLY A 256 6.25 -27.82 1.20
N SER A 257 5.86 -26.60 1.55
CA SER A 257 5.96 -26.11 2.92
C SER A 257 4.85 -26.67 3.80
N GLU A 258 5.21 -27.05 5.03
CA GLU A 258 4.28 -27.44 6.08
C GLU A 258 3.52 -26.23 6.66
N LEU A 259 4.12 -25.06 6.53
CA LEU A 259 3.53 -23.80 6.94
C LEU A 259 4.03 -22.66 6.05
N VAL A 260 3.14 -21.72 5.75
CA VAL A 260 3.51 -20.43 5.15
C VAL A 260 3.24 -19.30 6.14
N LEU A 261 4.26 -18.46 6.34
CA LEU A 261 4.13 -17.22 7.09
C LEU A 261 3.67 -16.11 6.14
N ALA A 262 2.59 -15.42 6.49
CA ALA A 262 2.10 -14.26 5.73
C ALA A 262 2.43 -12.96 6.48
N ALA A 263 3.01 -11.98 5.77
CA ALA A 263 3.39 -10.68 6.30
C ALA A 263 3.22 -9.58 5.25
N SER A 264 3.20 -8.33 5.68
CA SER A 264 3.05 -7.14 4.82
C SER A 264 3.91 -5.98 5.31
N GLY A 265 4.27 -5.06 4.39
CA GLY A 265 5.11 -3.92 4.70
C GLY A 265 6.51 -4.32 5.19
N ALA A 266 7.14 -3.47 6.01
CA ALA A 266 8.50 -3.68 6.51
C ALA A 266 8.67 -4.98 7.34
N MET A 267 7.58 -5.52 7.92
CA MET A 267 7.60 -6.79 8.64
C MET A 267 8.06 -7.96 7.75
N THR A 268 7.87 -7.85 6.44
CA THR A 268 8.29 -8.88 5.47
C THR A 268 9.79 -9.11 5.51
N GLY A 269 10.62 -8.07 5.66
CA GLY A 269 12.07 -8.20 5.77
C GLY A 269 12.50 -9.04 6.97
N THR A 270 11.91 -8.80 8.15
CA THR A 270 12.16 -9.61 9.34
C THR A 270 11.65 -11.05 9.17
N ALA A 271 10.50 -11.21 8.52
CA ALA A 271 9.92 -12.53 8.22
C ALA A 271 10.81 -13.35 7.28
N ARG A 272 11.47 -12.72 6.30
CA ARG A 272 12.46 -13.40 5.41
C ARG A 272 13.61 -14.00 6.21
N VAL A 273 14.16 -13.26 7.16
CA VAL A 273 15.25 -13.73 8.03
C VAL A 273 14.80 -14.92 8.87
N ALA A 274 13.63 -14.82 9.51
CA ALA A 274 13.08 -15.90 10.34
C ALA A 274 12.79 -17.17 9.53
N VAL A 275 12.17 -17.05 8.35
CA VAL A 275 11.89 -18.19 7.47
C VAL A 275 13.18 -18.85 7.00
N ALA A 276 14.20 -18.07 6.59
CA ALA A 276 15.50 -18.59 6.19
C ALA A 276 16.18 -19.35 7.34
N ALA A 277 16.14 -18.84 8.56
CA ALA A 277 16.70 -19.51 9.75
C ALA A 277 15.97 -20.81 10.10
N LEU A 278 14.63 -20.84 9.98
CA LEU A 278 13.82 -22.05 10.17
C LEU A 278 14.18 -23.12 9.11
N ARG A 279 14.28 -22.74 7.86
CA ARG A 279 14.66 -23.66 6.76
C ARG A 279 16.05 -24.21 6.94
N ALA A 280 17.01 -23.41 7.39
CA ALA A 280 18.37 -23.88 7.71
C ALA A 280 18.39 -24.95 8.81
N ARG A 281 17.35 -25.00 9.66
CA ARG A 281 17.15 -26.04 10.70
C ARG A 281 16.25 -27.19 10.26
N GLY A 282 15.89 -27.26 8.98
CA GLY A 282 15.08 -28.33 8.41
C GLY A 282 13.57 -28.17 8.56
N VAL A 283 13.08 -27.01 9.00
CA VAL A 283 11.64 -26.71 9.07
C VAL A 283 11.18 -26.28 7.68
N ALA A 284 10.20 -26.97 7.12
CA ALA A 284 9.63 -26.64 5.80
C ALA A 284 8.66 -25.44 5.89
N ALA A 285 9.21 -24.24 6.11
CA ALA A 285 8.48 -22.99 6.17
C ALA A 285 8.62 -22.19 4.87
N GLY A 286 7.54 -21.53 4.43
CA GLY A 286 7.53 -20.60 3.31
C GLY A 286 7.08 -19.21 3.75
N LEU A 287 7.20 -18.22 2.86
CA LEU A 287 6.77 -16.84 3.10
C LEU A 287 5.79 -16.40 2.01
N LEU A 288 4.71 -15.75 2.40
CA LEU A 288 3.78 -15.04 1.54
C LEU A 288 3.83 -13.54 1.91
N LYS A 289 4.50 -12.74 1.07
CA LYS A 289 4.42 -11.28 1.17
C LYS A 289 3.10 -10.82 0.57
N MET A 290 2.34 -10.06 1.31
CA MET A 290 1.08 -9.47 0.88
C MET A 290 1.29 -7.99 0.59
N LYS A 291 1.36 -7.63 -0.71
CA LYS A 291 1.59 -6.27 -1.18
C LYS A 291 0.28 -5.53 -1.44
N ALA A 292 -0.65 -6.13 -2.18
CA ALA A 292 -1.93 -5.51 -2.50
C ALA A 292 -3.00 -5.87 -1.45
N LEU A 293 -3.70 -4.85 -0.97
CA LEU A 293 -4.90 -5.00 -0.14
C LEU A 293 -6.17 -4.80 -0.95
N ARG A 294 -6.15 -3.83 -1.87
CA ARG A 294 -7.27 -3.54 -2.80
C ARG A 294 -6.75 -3.34 -4.22
N PRO A 295 -7.27 -4.09 -5.20
CA PRO A 295 -8.13 -5.27 -4.99
C PRO A 295 -7.38 -6.37 -4.22
N PHE A 296 -8.09 -7.14 -3.38
CA PHE A 296 -7.44 -8.24 -2.66
C PHE A 296 -7.09 -9.36 -3.64
N PRO A 297 -5.83 -9.86 -3.68
CA PRO A 297 -5.34 -10.80 -4.68
C PRO A 297 -5.78 -12.25 -4.38
N ARG A 298 -7.10 -12.49 -4.42
CA ARG A 298 -7.71 -13.75 -3.99
C ARG A 298 -7.19 -14.95 -4.75
N ASP A 299 -7.08 -14.86 -6.06
CA ASP A 299 -6.73 -16.01 -6.89
C ASP A 299 -5.25 -16.35 -6.74
N GLU A 300 -4.39 -15.34 -6.66
CA GLU A 300 -2.96 -15.48 -6.42
C GLU A 300 -2.68 -16.09 -5.04
N VAL A 301 -3.40 -15.64 -4.01
CA VAL A 301 -3.32 -16.18 -2.65
C VAL A 301 -3.76 -17.65 -2.61
N ARG A 302 -4.88 -17.99 -3.27
CA ARG A 302 -5.38 -19.37 -3.35
C ARG A 302 -4.38 -20.28 -4.07
N GLU A 303 -3.80 -19.81 -5.18
CA GLU A 303 -2.81 -20.60 -5.92
C GLU A 303 -1.53 -20.81 -5.09
N ALA A 304 -1.05 -19.76 -4.40
CA ALA A 304 0.15 -19.86 -3.55
C ALA A 304 -0.02 -20.80 -2.35
N LEU A 305 -1.26 -20.96 -1.86
CA LEU A 305 -1.56 -21.68 -0.63
C LEU A 305 -2.34 -23.01 -0.84
N LYS A 306 -2.62 -23.43 -2.08
CA LYS A 306 -3.49 -24.57 -2.40
C LYS A 306 -3.07 -25.89 -1.78
N ASP A 307 -1.76 -26.10 -1.62
CA ASP A 307 -1.17 -27.35 -1.08
C ASP A 307 -0.52 -27.13 0.31
N VAL A 308 -0.73 -25.97 0.92
CA VAL A 308 -0.17 -25.59 2.22
C VAL A 308 -1.15 -25.94 3.33
N PRO A 309 -0.78 -26.76 4.33
CA PRO A 309 -1.72 -27.15 5.39
C PRO A 309 -1.95 -26.08 6.45
N LYS A 310 -0.98 -25.19 6.70
CA LYS A 310 -1.02 -24.19 7.78
C LYS A 310 -0.50 -22.84 7.34
N VAL A 311 -1.13 -21.77 7.83
CA VAL A 311 -0.69 -20.39 7.61
C VAL A 311 -0.64 -19.66 8.94
N ALA A 312 0.47 -18.96 9.19
CA ALA A 312 0.59 -17.98 10.27
C ALA A 312 0.55 -16.58 9.64
N VAL A 313 -0.29 -15.68 10.15
CA VAL A 313 -0.40 -14.30 9.63
C VAL A 313 0.06 -13.33 10.71
N ILE A 314 1.01 -12.47 10.37
CA ILE A 314 1.44 -11.37 11.25
C ILE A 314 0.71 -10.10 10.84
N ASP A 315 -0.06 -9.55 11.77
CA ASP A 315 -0.76 -8.29 11.62
C ASP A 315 -0.13 -7.20 12.51
N ARG A 316 0.33 -6.11 11.88
CA ARG A 316 0.71 -4.87 12.58
C ARG A 316 -0.48 -3.92 12.65
N ASN A 317 -1.62 -4.46 12.99
CA ASN A 317 -2.89 -3.74 13.09
C ASN A 317 -3.87 -4.55 13.91
N ILE A 318 -4.97 -3.93 14.27
CA ILE A 318 -6.09 -4.60 14.94
C ILE A 318 -7.43 -3.98 14.49
N SER A 319 -8.33 -4.80 13.99
CA SER A 319 -9.75 -4.48 13.94
C SER A 319 -10.36 -4.86 15.28
N LEU A 320 -10.68 -3.85 16.09
CA LEU A 320 -11.19 -4.06 17.46
C LEU A 320 -12.43 -4.94 17.46
N GLY A 321 -12.38 -5.99 18.29
CA GLY A 321 -13.45 -7.00 18.37
C GLY A 321 -13.38 -8.13 17.34
N ASN A 322 -12.45 -8.09 16.35
CA ASN A 322 -12.38 -9.10 15.29
C ASN A 322 -10.96 -9.64 14.98
N GLY A 323 -9.90 -8.95 15.36
CA GLY A 323 -8.51 -9.41 15.11
C GLY A 323 -7.78 -8.65 14.01
N GLY A 324 -6.72 -9.24 13.46
CA GLY A 324 -5.90 -8.60 12.43
C GLY A 324 -6.61 -8.56 11.07
N ILE A 325 -6.48 -7.45 10.36
CA ILE A 325 -7.20 -7.22 9.08
C ILE A 325 -6.64 -8.12 7.97
N TRP A 326 -5.32 -8.26 7.87
CA TRP A 326 -4.72 -9.15 6.87
C TRP A 326 -5.14 -10.62 7.08
N CYS A 327 -5.19 -11.06 8.35
CA CYS A 327 -5.67 -12.39 8.69
C CYS A 327 -7.14 -12.60 8.28
N GLN A 328 -7.99 -11.58 8.48
CA GLN A 328 -9.40 -11.64 8.08
C GLN A 328 -9.57 -11.71 6.56
N GLU A 329 -8.88 -10.85 5.82
CA GLU A 329 -8.91 -10.80 4.35
C GLU A 329 -8.42 -12.14 3.77
N LEU A 330 -7.33 -12.70 4.34
CA LEU A 330 -6.79 -13.98 3.91
C LEU A 330 -7.77 -15.13 4.21
N LYS A 331 -8.34 -15.20 5.42
CA LYS A 331 -9.38 -16.19 5.76
C LYS A 331 -10.58 -16.08 4.81
N SER A 332 -11.05 -14.88 4.52
CA SER A 332 -12.14 -14.65 3.56
C SER A 332 -11.78 -15.12 2.15
N ALA A 333 -10.56 -14.84 1.70
CA ALA A 333 -10.10 -15.30 0.38
C ALA A 333 -10.02 -16.84 0.27
N LEU A 334 -9.64 -17.51 1.34
CA LEU A 334 -9.49 -18.98 1.38
C LEU A 334 -10.83 -19.71 1.56
N TYR A 335 -11.88 -19.00 1.99
CA TYR A 335 -13.21 -19.60 2.15
C TYR A 335 -13.72 -20.18 0.82
N GLY A 336 -14.27 -21.38 0.86
CA GLY A 336 -14.75 -22.10 -0.33
C GLY A 336 -13.70 -22.88 -1.11
N MET A 337 -12.44 -22.89 -0.69
CA MET A 337 -11.45 -23.85 -1.21
C MET A 337 -11.81 -25.28 -0.76
N SER A 338 -11.53 -26.27 -1.60
CA SER A 338 -11.78 -27.70 -1.27
C SER A 338 -10.95 -28.21 -0.09
N ARG A 339 -9.74 -27.65 0.08
CA ARG A 339 -8.81 -27.97 1.17
C ARG A 339 -8.15 -26.66 1.65
N PRO A 340 -8.85 -25.81 2.39
CA PRO A 340 -8.26 -24.58 2.89
C PRO A 340 -7.22 -24.88 3.98
N PRO A 341 -6.10 -24.15 4.05
CA PRO A 341 -5.18 -24.24 5.18
C PRO A 341 -5.85 -23.79 6.48
N SER A 342 -5.37 -24.29 7.61
CA SER A 342 -5.68 -23.69 8.91
C SER A 342 -4.90 -22.38 9.09
N VAL A 343 -5.57 -21.30 9.52
CA VAL A 343 -4.98 -19.95 9.61
C VAL A 343 -4.97 -19.46 11.04
N ALA A 344 -3.76 -19.27 11.60
CA ALA A 344 -3.54 -18.63 12.90
C ALA A 344 -3.14 -17.15 12.70
N GLY A 345 -3.76 -16.24 13.45
CA GLY A 345 -3.45 -14.82 13.41
C GLY A 345 -2.61 -14.37 14.62
N PHE A 346 -1.63 -13.52 14.39
CA PHE A 346 -0.77 -12.94 15.40
C PHE A 346 -0.80 -11.41 15.31
N ILE A 347 -1.06 -10.74 16.42
CA ILE A 347 -0.95 -9.29 16.53
C ILE A 347 0.42 -8.98 17.12
N ALA A 348 1.29 -8.36 16.32
CA ALA A 348 2.66 -8.04 16.69
C ALA A 348 3.11 -6.71 16.11
N GLY A 349 4.03 -6.01 16.78
CA GLY A 349 4.63 -4.78 16.26
C GLY A 349 3.69 -3.56 16.25
N ILE A 350 2.57 -3.58 16.98
CA ILE A 350 1.70 -2.42 17.16
C ILE A 350 2.50 -1.25 17.73
N CYS A 351 2.27 -0.05 17.18
CA CYS A 351 2.96 1.16 17.59
C CYS A 351 4.51 1.07 17.45
N GLY A 352 5.00 0.28 16.48
CA GLY A 352 6.43 0.11 16.28
C GLY A 352 7.15 -0.73 17.33
N ALA A 353 6.40 -1.50 18.14
CA ALA A 353 7.01 -2.44 19.06
C ALA A 353 7.92 -3.42 18.31
N ASP A 354 9.07 -3.72 18.89
CA ASP A 354 10.07 -4.59 18.30
C ASP A 354 9.55 -6.02 18.08
N VAL A 355 9.81 -6.58 16.91
CA VAL A 355 9.50 -7.96 16.55
C VAL A 355 10.75 -8.59 15.95
N SER A 356 11.45 -9.37 16.75
CA SER A 356 12.67 -10.04 16.31
C SER A 356 12.38 -11.29 15.46
N PRO A 357 13.37 -11.76 14.67
CA PRO A 357 13.25 -13.04 13.97
C PRO A 357 12.89 -14.19 14.90
N ASP A 358 13.46 -14.26 16.10
CA ASP A 358 13.18 -15.33 17.08
C ASP A 358 11.69 -15.34 17.50
N MET A 359 11.10 -14.15 17.72
CA MET A 359 9.66 -14.06 18.03
C MET A 359 8.80 -14.57 16.86
N ILE A 360 9.21 -14.30 15.61
CA ILE A 360 8.52 -14.82 14.42
C ILE A 360 8.67 -16.34 14.32
N GLU A 361 9.85 -16.87 14.62
CA GLU A 361 10.07 -18.32 14.66
C GLU A 361 9.16 -19.01 15.69
N GLU A 362 8.97 -18.40 16.86
CA GLU A 362 8.03 -18.91 17.88
C GLU A 362 6.58 -18.92 17.37
N MET A 363 6.15 -17.89 16.64
CA MET A 363 4.82 -17.86 15.98
C MET A 363 4.66 -19.03 15.00
N VAL A 364 5.66 -19.27 14.16
CA VAL A 364 5.67 -20.37 13.19
C VAL A 364 5.63 -21.73 13.92
N LEU A 365 6.49 -21.96 14.90
CA LEU A 365 6.55 -23.21 15.65
C LEU A 365 5.29 -23.48 16.48
N SER A 366 4.67 -22.44 17.06
CA SER A 366 3.40 -22.57 17.78
C SER A 366 2.24 -22.94 16.83
N THR A 367 2.25 -22.42 15.62
CA THR A 367 1.27 -22.80 14.58
C THR A 367 1.49 -24.21 14.06
N LEU A 368 2.74 -24.61 13.82
CA LEU A 368 3.09 -25.96 13.40
C LEU A 368 2.68 -27.00 14.43
N SER A 369 2.93 -26.74 15.71
CA SER A 369 2.56 -27.64 16.81
C SER A 369 1.06 -27.64 17.17
N GLY A 370 0.25 -26.77 16.53
CA GLY A 370 -1.18 -26.64 16.81
C GLY A 370 -1.50 -25.94 18.15
N LYS A 371 -0.53 -25.26 18.76
CA LYS A 371 -0.73 -24.49 19.99
C LYS A 371 -1.36 -23.12 19.73
N ALA A 372 -1.13 -22.53 18.55
CA ALA A 372 -1.73 -21.25 18.18
C ALA A 372 -3.24 -21.40 17.98
N PRO A 373 -4.09 -20.56 18.60
CA PRO A 373 -5.54 -20.60 18.40
C PRO A 373 -5.90 -20.16 16.99
N LEU A 374 -6.98 -20.74 16.42
CA LEU A 374 -7.47 -20.41 15.07
C LEU A 374 -8.67 -19.46 15.10
N ASP A 375 -9.36 -19.38 16.22
CA ASP A 375 -10.61 -18.62 16.43
C ASP A 375 -10.39 -17.20 16.93
N ARG A 376 -9.22 -16.91 17.47
CA ARG A 376 -8.83 -15.59 18.01
C ARG A 376 -7.36 -15.30 17.75
N PRO A 377 -6.95 -14.01 17.69
CA PRO A 377 -5.54 -13.68 17.50
C PRO A 377 -4.70 -13.95 18.78
N THR A 378 -3.45 -14.31 18.57
CA THR A 378 -2.44 -14.35 19.61
C THR A 378 -1.72 -13.00 19.68
N TRP A 379 -1.69 -12.36 20.84
CA TRP A 379 -0.92 -11.13 21.07
C TRP A 379 0.52 -11.49 21.39
N VAL A 380 1.44 -10.96 20.60
CA VAL A 380 2.89 -11.16 20.77
C VAL A 380 3.50 -9.89 21.34
N ARG A 381 4.14 -10.03 22.50
CA ARG A 381 4.80 -8.95 23.22
C ARG A 381 6.20 -9.38 23.61
N LYS A 382 7.14 -8.45 23.56
CA LYS A 382 8.45 -8.67 24.17
C LYS A 382 8.25 -8.79 25.69
N GLY A 383 8.70 -9.90 26.28
CA GLY A 383 8.61 -10.17 27.72
C GLY A 383 9.47 -9.19 28.53
#